data_cd000baa5510b8bd9c911e3bb1da75e4
#
_entry.id   cd000baa5510b8bd9c911e3bb1da75e4
#
_cell.length_a   1.000
_cell.length_b   1.000
_cell.length_c   1.000
_cell.angle_alpha   90.00
_cell.angle_beta   90.00
_cell.angle_gamma   90.00
#
_symmetry.space_group_name_H-M   'P 1'
#
loop_
_entity.id
_entity.type
_entity.pdbx_description
1 polymer ?
#
loop_
_entity_poly.entity_id
_entity_poly.type
_entity_poly.pdbx_seq_one_letter_code
_entity_poly.pdbx_strand_id
1 'polypeptide(L)' 'MKGQFVIKVGTSLLEFSDYNNIPDKFDNVISFKPEYPSSPHSEEDHAYIETFDSKLKDLMKRETNASSN' A
#
# COMPACT_ATOMS: atom_id res chain seq x y z
N MET A 1 -8.87 -3.71 0.12
CA MET A 1 -8.29 -3.03 1.29
C MET A 1 -8.36 -1.53 1.09
N LYS A 2 -8.97 -0.86 2.02
CA LYS A 2 -9.11 0.60 1.96
C LYS A 2 -8.03 1.29 2.79
N GLY A 3 -7.80 2.55 2.49
CA GLY A 3 -6.80 3.34 3.18
C GLY A 3 -6.42 4.57 2.38
N GLN A 4 -5.23 5.06 2.59
CA GLN A 4 -4.71 6.18 1.83
C GLN A 4 -3.35 5.76 1.29
N PHE A 5 -3.26 5.66 -0.02
CA PHE A 5 -2.05 5.18 -0.69
C PHE A 5 -1.62 6.22 -1.71
N VAL A 6 -0.37 6.66 -1.61
CA VAL A 6 0.19 7.64 -2.52
C VAL A 6 1.41 7.04 -3.19
N ILE A 7 1.44 7.12 -4.50
CA ILE A 7 2.57 6.65 -5.30
C ILE A 7 3.06 7.78 -6.20
N LYS A 8 4.30 7.64 -6.66
CA LYS A 8 4.88 8.59 -7.60
C LYS A 8 5.00 7.91 -8.97
N VAL A 9 4.55 8.61 -10.00
CA VAL A 9 4.70 8.18 -11.38
C VAL A 9 5.25 9.37 -12.18
N GLY A 10 6.49 9.25 -12.62
CA GLY A 10 7.17 10.35 -13.26
C GLY A 10 7.35 11.52 -12.29
N THR A 11 6.76 12.66 -12.61
CA THR A 11 6.78 13.84 -11.76
C THR A 11 5.47 14.05 -11.01
N SER A 12 4.54 13.11 -11.12
CA SER A 12 3.20 13.25 -10.54
C SER A 12 3.04 12.35 -9.33
N LEU A 13 2.28 12.84 -8.35
CA LEU A 13 1.86 12.04 -7.21
C LEU A 13 0.40 11.63 -7.43
N LEU A 14 0.14 10.35 -7.27
CA LEU A 14 -1.20 9.79 -7.45
C LEU A 14 -1.68 9.22 -6.11
N GLU A 15 -2.89 9.57 -5.74
CA GLU A 15 -3.49 9.09 -4.49
C GLU A 15 -4.63 8.13 -4.80
N PHE A 16 -4.66 7.04 -4.05
CA PHE A 16 -5.71 6.03 -4.16
C PHE A 16 -6.28 5.75 -2.78
N SER A 17 -7.58 5.54 -2.73
CA SER A 17 -8.28 5.19 -1.49
C SER A 17 -8.50 3.69 -1.34
N ASP A 18 -8.14 2.92 -2.35
CA ASP A 18 -8.28 1.47 -2.35
C ASP A 18 -7.03 0.84 -2.94
N TYR A 19 -6.51 -0.17 -2.24
CA TYR A 19 -5.34 -0.90 -2.68
C TYR A 19 -5.50 -1.49 -4.08
N ASN A 20 -6.71 -1.95 -4.39
CA ASN A 20 -6.98 -2.59 -5.68
C ASN A 20 -6.91 -1.61 -6.85
N ASN A 21 -6.94 -0.32 -6.58
CA ASN A 21 -6.85 0.70 -7.62
C ASN A 21 -5.41 1.07 -7.96
N ILE A 22 -4.45 0.62 -7.17
CA ILE A 22 -3.04 0.93 -7.40
C ILE A 22 -2.57 0.18 -8.64
N PRO A 23 -1.87 0.85 -9.58
CA PRO A 23 -1.37 0.18 -10.78
C PRO A 23 -0.29 -0.85 -10.47
N ASP A 24 -0.03 -1.72 -11.42
CA ASP A 24 0.96 -2.78 -11.25
C ASP A 24 2.39 -2.29 -11.23
N LYS A 25 2.64 -1.10 -11.78
CA LYS A 25 3.98 -0.51 -11.83
C LYS A 25 3.90 0.99 -11.59
N PHE A 26 4.86 1.50 -10.83
CA PHE A 26 4.99 2.92 -10.53
C PHE A 26 6.44 3.16 -10.09
N ASP A 27 6.84 4.43 -9.98
CA ASP A 27 8.22 4.74 -9.64
C ASP A 27 8.52 4.44 -8.17
N ASN A 28 7.74 4.99 -7.27
CA ASN A 28 7.96 4.82 -5.83
C ASN A 28 6.65 4.83 -5.06
N VAL A 29 6.65 4.16 -3.92
CA VAL A 29 5.59 4.33 -2.92
C VAL A 29 5.97 5.53 -2.06
N ILE A 30 5.07 6.51 -1.99
CA ILE A 30 5.28 7.72 -1.18
C ILE A 30 4.65 7.55 0.20
N SER A 31 3.44 7.00 0.22
CA SER A 31 2.72 6.79 1.48
C SER A 31 1.89 5.51 1.41
N PHE A 32 1.90 4.76 2.49
CA PHE A 32 1.10 3.56 2.62
C PHE A 32 0.43 3.58 3.98
N LYS A 33 -0.84 3.96 4.00
CA LYS A 33 -1.63 4.08 5.23
C LYS A 33 -2.91 3.27 5.10
N PRO A 34 -2.85 1.96 5.38
CA PRO A 34 -4.06 1.14 5.33
C PRO A 34 -5.00 1.51 6.47
N GLU A 35 -6.28 1.34 6.23
CA GLU A 35 -7.30 1.59 7.22
C GLU A 35 -7.33 0.44 8.22
N TYR A 36 -7.14 0.74 9.50
CA TYR A 36 -7.16 -0.26 10.54
C TYR A 36 -8.58 -0.54 10.99
N PRO A 37 -8.87 -1.79 11.39
CA PRO A 37 -10.18 -2.11 11.92
C PRO A 37 -10.45 -1.38 13.23
N SER A 38 -11.73 -1.19 13.53
CA SER A 38 -12.14 -0.55 14.77
C SER A 38 -11.81 -1.42 15.97
N SER A 39 -11.51 -0.79 17.10
CA SER A 39 -11.34 -1.49 18.36
C SER A 39 -12.70 -2.00 18.88
N PRO A 40 -12.76 -3.14 19.63
CA PRO A 40 -11.65 -4.01 19.97
C PRO A 40 -11.22 -4.91 18.80
N HIS A 41 -9.96 -5.29 18.79
CA HIS A 41 -9.43 -6.17 17.78
C HIS A 41 -9.76 -7.63 18.14
N SER A 42 -10.27 -8.36 17.17
CA SER A 42 -10.45 -9.80 17.28
C SER A 42 -9.27 -10.51 16.63
N GLU A 43 -9.26 -11.84 16.68
CA GLU A 43 -8.24 -12.60 15.99
C GLU A 43 -8.31 -12.39 14.49
N GLU A 44 -9.50 -12.23 13.94
CA GLU A 44 -9.70 -11.93 12.53
C GLU A 44 -9.09 -10.58 12.16
N ASP A 45 -9.24 -9.59 13.05
CA ASP A 45 -8.65 -8.27 12.82
C ASP A 45 -7.12 -8.35 12.84
N HIS A 46 -6.55 -9.14 13.73
CA HIS A 46 -5.11 -9.35 13.77
C HIS A 46 -4.60 -9.99 12.51
N ALA A 47 -5.31 -11.00 12.01
CA ALA A 47 -4.94 -11.65 10.75
C ALA A 47 -5.00 -10.65 9.59
N TYR A 48 -6.00 -9.78 9.58
CA TYR A 48 -6.14 -8.75 8.55
C TYR A 48 -4.98 -7.75 8.62
N ILE A 49 -4.62 -7.32 9.82
CA ILE A 49 -3.50 -6.37 10.01
C ILE A 49 -2.18 -6.99 9.57
N GLU A 50 -1.98 -8.28 9.84
CA GLU A 50 -0.77 -8.98 9.42
C GLU A 50 -0.60 -8.98 7.90
N THR A 51 -1.70 -8.93 7.14
CA THR A 51 -1.60 -8.87 5.68
C THR A 51 -1.05 -7.54 5.18
N PHE A 52 -1.02 -6.51 6.03
CA PHE A 52 -0.51 -5.20 5.62
C PHE A 52 0.95 -5.25 5.22
N ASP A 53 1.77 -6.02 5.96
CA ASP A 53 3.17 -6.17 5.60
C ASP A 53 3.34 -6.83 4.24
N SER A 54 2.54 -7.87 3.98
CA SER A 54 2.57 -8.54 2.68
C SER A 54 2.13 -7.60 1.56
N LYS A 55 1.12 -6.77 1.82
CA LYS A 55 0.65 -5.79 0.83
C LYS A 55 1.71 -4.74 0.55
N LEU A 56 2.36 -4.25 1.59
CA LEU A 56 3.43 -3.27 1.42
C LEU A 56 4.59 -3.86 0.63
N LYS A 57 4.99 -5.08 0.95
CA LYS A 57 6.05 -5.77 0.21
C LYS A 57 5.68 -5.95 -1.25
N ASP A 58 4.43 -6.25 -1.54
CA ASP A 58 3.95 -6.38 -2.90
C ASP A 58 4.07 -5.05 -3.66
N LEU A 59 3.67 -3.95 -3.00
CA LEU A 59 3.83 -2.63 -3.59
C LEU A 59 5.30 -2.30 -3.85
N MET A 60 6.18 -2.64 -2.93
CA MET A 60 7.60 -2.40 -3.10
C MET A 60 8.16 -3.17 -4.28
N LYS A 61 7.63 -4.35 -4.57
CA LYS A 61 8.02 -5.11 -5.75
C LYS A 61 7.56 -4.46 -7.05
N ARG A 62 6.52 -3.65 -6.98
CA ARG A 62 6.01 -2.92 -8.15
C ARG A 62 6.78 -1.63 -8.41
N GLU A 63 7.60 -1.19 -7.46
CA GLU A 63 8.41 0.00 -7.64
C GLU A 63 9.47 -0.25 -8.69
N THR A 64 9.52 0.64 -9.69
CA THR A 64 10.49 0.52 -10.77
C THR A 64 11.77 1.30 -10.50
N ASN A 65 11.71 2.24 -9.56
CA ASN A 65 12.83 3.14 -9.27
C ASN A 65 13.64 2.70 -8.06
N ALA A 66 12.98 2.20 -7.02
CA ALA A 66 13.64 1.85 -5.78
C ALA A 66 14.57 0.66 -5.89
N SER A 67 14.32 -0.21 -6.84
CA SER A 67 15.10 -1.42 -7.03
C SER A 67 16.38 -1.23 -7.81
N SER A 68 16.65 -0.02 -8.22
CA SER A 68 17.85 0.27 -9.02
C SER A 68 19.15 0.20 -8.24
N ASN A 69 19.07 -0.05 -6.99
CA ASN A 69 20.25 -0.14 -6.12
C ASN A 69 20.97 -1.47 -6.27
#